data_e6d5f83955d51094de25f12ed3f489ba
#
_entry.id   e6d5f83955d51094de25f12ed3f489ba
#
_cell.length_a   1.000
_cell.length_b   1.000
_cell.length_c   1.000
_cell.angle_alpha   90.00
_cell.angle_beta   90.00
_cell.angle_gamma   90.00
#
_symmetry.space_group_name_H-M   'P 1'
#
loop_
_entity.id
_entity.type
_entity.pdbx_description
1 polymer ?
#
loop_
_entity_poly.entity_id
_entity_poly.type
_entity_poly.pdbx_seq_one_letter_code
_entity_poly.pdbx_strand_id
1 'polypeptide(L)'
;SGWLAGYSAGAATMGILAATTWKSGDMPLPEGGNDSAQDMLVGSGTFALGVVGLLIDPFTPATAAKKLRALPETSTAERQAKLKRAEELLRECARRERSGRSLTTHLLNAGVNAAAGVVTVAAFDRPFADGLVTFAIGEAVSLLNIFTQPMRATRDLKRYEAGYPAAAA
;
A
#
# COMPACT_ATOMS: atom_id res chain seq x y z
N SER A 1 3.66 -8.93 3.38
CA SER A 1 3.23 -8.88 1.98
C SER A 1 4.37 -8.37 1.11
N GLY A 2 4.40 -8.75 -0.19
CA GLY A 2 5.45 -8.28 -1.10
C GLY A 2 5.52 -6.75 -1.17
N TRP A 3 4.39 -6.06 -1.09
CA TRP A 3 4.34 -4.60 -1.08
C TRP A 3 4.95 -3.96 0.18
N LEU A 4 4.81 -4.57 1.35
CA LEU A 4 5.50 -4.06 2.56
C LEU A 4 7.02 -4.12 2.38
N ALA A 5 7.54 -5.25 1.88
CA ALA A 5 8.96 -5.38 1.59
C ALA A 5 9.41 -4.40 0.50
N GLY A 6 8.63 -4.25 -0.58
CA GLY A 6 8.91 -3.31 -1.66
C GLY A 6 8.97 -1.85 -1.19
N TYR A 7 7.99 -1.39 -0.44
CA TYR A 7 7.99 -0.03 0.11
C TYR A 7 9.13 0.19 1.12
N SER A 8 9.40 -0.78 1.99
CA SER A 8 10.51 -0.66 2.95
C SER A 8 11.87 -0.59 2.23
N ALA A 9 12.08 -1.44 1.23
CA ALA A 9 13.30 -1.43 0.42
C ALA A 9 13.42 -0.11 -0.38
N GLY A 10 12.33 0.36 -1.00
CA GLY A 10 12.28 1.63 -1.71
C GLY A 10 12.63 2.82 -0.82
N ALA A 11 11.99 2.91 0.36
CA ALA A 11 12.29 3.97 1.31
C ALA A 11 13.76 3.97 1.75
N ALA A 12 14.29 2.80 2.12
CA ALA A 12 15.67 2.68 2.56
C ALA A 12 16.67 3.01 1.43
N THR A 13 16.48 2.44 0.24
CA THR A 13 17.38 2.67 -0.90
C THR A 13 17.38 4.14 -1.31
N MET A 14 16.21 4.75 -1.49
CA MET A 14 16.11 6.15 -1.88
C MET A 14 16.65 7.08 -0.79
N GLY A 15 16.40 6.79 0.49
CA GLY A 15 16.94 7.57 1.61
C GLY A 15 18.48 7.51 1.66
N ILE A 16 19.08 6.35 1.45
CA ILE A 16 20.53 6.19 1.38
C ILE A 16 21.09 6.94 0.16
N LEU A 17 20.47 6.80 -1.01
CA LEU A 17 20.90 7.50 -2.22
C LEU A 17 20.80 9.03 -2.03
N ALA A 18 19.71 9.54 -1.47
CA ALA A 18 19.58 10.94 -1.15
C ALA A 18 20.73 11.42 -0.24
N ALA A 19 20.99 10.72 0.85
CA ALA A 19 22.04 11.09 1.81
C ALA A 19 23.46 11.04 1.20
N THR A 20 23.73 10.08 0.31
CA THR A 20 25.07 9.87 -0.28
C THR A 20 25.32 10.78 -1.50
N THR A 21 24.28 11.21 -2.19
CA THR A 21 24.39 12.08 -3.38
C THR A 21 24.19 13.56 -3.06
N TRP A 22 23.64 13.88 -1.88
CA TRP A 22 23.46 15.27 -1.44
C TRP A 22 24.80 15.99 -1.34
N LYS A 23 24.92 17.13 -2.01
CA LYS A 23 26.11 18.01 -1.94
C LYS A 23 25.83 19.19 -1.03
N SER A 24 26.76 19.45 -0.13
CA SER A 24 26.68 20.58 0.82
C SER A 24 28.03 21.31 0.90
N GLY A 25 28.00 22.57 1.31
CA GLY A 25 29.20 23.43 1.43
C GLY A 25 29.78 23.83 0.06
N ASP A 26 31.10 24.00 0.01
CA ASP A 26 31.83 24.50 -1.17
C ASP A 26 32.09 23.44 -2.26
N MET A 27 31.46 22.26 -2.16
CA MET A 27 31.61 21.23 -3.19
C MET A 27 30.95 21.70 -4.50
N PRO A 28 31.60 21.53 -5.66
CA PRO A 28 30.99 21.85 -6.93
C PRO A 28 29.72 21.01 -7.11
N LEU A 29 28.60 21.71 -7.36
CA LEU A 29 27.34 21.07 -7.69
C LEU A 29 27.39 20.51 -9.11
N PRO A 30 26.84 19.34 -9.38
CA PRO A 30 26.62 18.89 -10.74
C PRO A 30 25.62 19.79 -11.44
N GLU A 31 25.53 19.69 -12.77
CA GLU A 31 24.46 20.34 -13.52
C GLU A 31 23.09 19.87 -12.95
N GLY A 32 22.24 20.83 -12.57
CA GLY A 32 20.99 20.53 -11.83
C GLY A 32 21.14 20.47 -10.30
N GLY A 33 22.31 20.81 -9.73
CA GLY A 33 22.47 20.91 -8.27
C GLY A 33 22.20 19.61 -7.52
N ASN A 34 21.32 19.67 -6.52
CA ASN A 34 20.89 18.51 -5.71
C ASN A 34 19.58 17.85 -6.20
N ASP A 35 19.13 18.15 -7.42
CA ASP A 35 17.82 17.69 -7.91
C ASP A 35 17.59 16.20 -7.75
N SER A 36 18.57 15.39 -8.14
CA SER A 36 18.49 13.93 -7.97
C SER A 36 18.40 13.49 -6.50
N ALA A 37 19.13 14.17 -5.60
CA ALA A 37 19.07 13.87 -4.17
C ALA A 37 17.71 14.28 -3.57
N GLN A 38 17.14 15.39 -4.03
CA GLN A 38 15.81 15.87 -3.65
C GLN A 38 14.73 14.90 -4.11
N ASP A 39 14.78 14.42 -5.35
CA ASP A 39 13.85 13.42 -5.88
C ASP A 39 13.91 12.11 -5.06
N MET A 40 15.11 11.66 -4.72
CA MET A 40 15.30 10.47 -3.86
C MET A 40 14.74 10.70 -2.44
N LEU A 41 14.90 11.91 -1.88
CA LEU A 41 14.35 12.24 -0.57
C LEU A 41 12.82 12.23 -0.57
N VAL A 42 12.18 12.85 -1.56
CA VAL A 42 10.72 12.86 -1.73
C VAL A 42 10.21 11.44 -1.94
N GLY A 43 10.87 10.66 -2.80
CA GLY A 43 10.53 9.26 -3.04
C GLY A 43 10.65 8.41 -1.76
N SER A 44 11.72 8.58 -0.99
CA SER A 44 11.90 7.91 0.30
C SER A 44 10.75 8.20 1.27
N GLY A 45 10.36 9.48 1.41
CA GLY A 45 9.23 9.89 2.23
C GLY A 45 7.91 9.28 1.78
N THR A 46 7.64 9.28 0.48
CA THR A 46 6.44 8.69 -0.11
C THR A 46 6.36 7.18 0.14
N PHE A 47 7.46 6.45 -0.05
CA PHE A 47 7.53 5.03 0.27
C PHE A 47 7.37 4.75 1.76
N ALA A 48 7.95 5.58 2.64
CA ALA A 48 7.78 5.46 4.08
C ALA A 48 6.30 5.63 4.50
N LEU A 49 5.57 6.57 3.90
CA LEU A 49 4.13 6.71 4.10
C LEU A 49 3.37 5.47 3.65
N GLY A 50 3.78 4.85 2.54
CA GLY A 50 3.24 3.55 2.09
C GLY A 50 3.45 2.42 3.11
N VAL A 51 4.63 2.35 3.74
CA VAL A 51 4.90 1.41 4.85
C VAL A 51 3.95 1.66 6.02
N VAL A 52 3.83 2.92 6.46
CA VAL A 52 2.94 3.30 7.56
C VAL A 52 1.49 2.91 7.25
N GLY A 53 0.99 3.19 6.05
CA GLY A 53 -0.36 2.81 5.63
C GLY A 53 -0.60 1.29 5.71
N LEU A 54 0.37 0.48 5.27
CA LEU A 54 0.29 -0.99 5.34
C LEU A 54 0.39 -1.54 6.76
N LEU A 55 1.02 -0.82 7.69
CA LEU A 55 1.11 -1.21 9.10
C LEU A 55 -0.15 -0.84 9.90
N ILE A 56 -0.76 0.32 9.59
CA ILE A 56 -2.01 0.76 10.22
C ILE A 56 -3.18 -0.15 9.80
N ASP A 57 -3.23 -0.54 8.53
CA ASP A 57 -4.28 -1.41 8.00
C ASP A 57 -3.67 -2.67 7.34
N PRO A 58 -3.23 -3.64 8.17
CA PRO A 58 -2.53 -4.83 7.67
C PRO A 58 -3.45 -5.70 6.83
N PHE A 59 -2.85 -6.35 5.81
CA PHE A 59 -3.57 -7.23 4.90
C PHE A 59 -4.05 -8.50 5.61
N THR A 60 -5.28 -8.49 6.11
CA THR A 60 -5.94 -9.56 6.87
C THR A 60 -5.86 -10.95 6.21
N PRO A 61 -6.02 -11.12 4.88
CA PRO A 61 -5.92 -12.44 4.24
C PRO A 61 -4.62 -13.19 4.51
N ALA A 62 -3.51 -12.48 4.75
CA ALA A 62 -2.23 -13.12 5.02
C ALA A 62 -2.22 -13.97 6.30
N THR A 63 -3.07 -13.63 7.28
CA THR A 63 -3.14 -14.30 8.58
C THR A 63 -4.42 -15.11 8.78
N ALA A 64 -5.45 -14.90 7.97
CA ALA A 64 -6.76 -15.53 8.12
C ALA A 64 -6.69 -17.07 8.14
N ALA A 65 -5.97 -17.67 7.20
CA ALA A 65 -5.81 -19.11 7.11
C ALA A 65 -5.08 -19.70 8.34
N LYS A 66 -4.10 -18.98 8.91
CA LYS A 66 -3.40 -19.41 10.14
C LYS A 66 -4.33 -19.33 11.34
N LYS A 67 -5.08 -18.24 11.47
CA LYS A 67 -6.08 -18.06 12.55
C LYS A 67 -7.13 -19.17 12.51
N LEU A 68 -7.65 -19.49 11.32
CA LEU A 68 -8.67 -20.53 11.16
C LEU A 68 -8.14 -21.93 11.48
N ARG A 69 -6.93 -22.27 11.02
CA ARG A 69 -6.31 -23.57 11.31
C ARG A 69 -6.01 -23.81 12.79
N ALA A 70 -5.82 -22.75 13.56
CA ALA A 70 -5.56 -22.84 15.00
C ALA A 70 -6.82 -23.14 15.83
N LEU A 71 -8.02 -23.05 15.25
CA LEU A 71 -9.27 -23.36 15.96
C LEU A 71 -9.49 -24.86 16.07
N PRO A 72 -10.00 -25.37 17.23
CA PRO A 72 -10.32 -26.76 17.41
C PRO A 72 -11.49 -27.19 16.50
N GLU A 73 -11.60 -28.53 16.22
CA GLU A 73 -12.62 -29.11 15.35
C GLU A 73 -12.99 -30.55 15.75
N THR A 74 -12.77 -30.90 17.00
CA THR A 74 -12.99 -32.26 17.51
C THR A 74 -14.46 -32.56 17.73
N SER A 75 -15.24 -31.62 18.25
CA SER A 75 -16.70 -31.75 18.49
C SER A 75 -17.52 -31.07 17.38
N THR A 76 -18.82 -31.43 17.31
CA THR A 76 -19.78 -30.82 16.38
C THR A 76 -19.92 -29.30 16.66
N ALA A 77 -19.96 -28.90 17.92
CA ALA A 77 -20.04 -27.50 18.32
C ALA A 77 -18.81 -26.71 17.89
N GLU A 78 -17.62 -27.29 18.07
CA GLU A 78 -16.35 -26.64 17.61
C GLU A 78 -16.30 -26.51 16.09
N ARG A 79 -16.74 -27.51 15.34
CA ARG A 79 -16.82 -27.44 13.86
C ARG A 79 -17.77 -26.34 13.40
N GLN A 80 -18.94 -26.20 14.05
CA GLN A 80 -19.88 -25.12 13.74
C GLN A 80 -19.28 -23.73 14.05
N ALA A 81 -18.63 -23.58 15.21
CA ALA A 81 -17.97 -22.36 15.58
C ALA A 81 -16.82 -22.00 14.60
N LYS A 82 -16.05 -23.00 14.17
CA LYS A 82 -14.98 -22.84 13.17
C LYS A 82 -15.54 -22.44 11.80
N LEU A 83 -16.66 -23.01 11.36
CA LEU A 83 -17.35 -22.62 10.13
C LEU A 83 -17.81 -21.16 10.19
N LYS A 84 -18.51 -20.78 11.25
CA LYS A 84 -18.93 -19.38 11.46
C LYS A 84 -17.73 -18.42 11.40
N ARG A 85 -16.63 -18.77 12.06
CA ARG A 85 -15.40 -17.95 12.02
C ARG A 85 -14.77 -17.89 10.62
N ALA A 86 -14.85 -18.97 9.85
CA ALA A 86 -14.40 -19.00 8.45
C ALA A 86 -15.19 -18.02 7.58
N GLU A 87 -16.52 -18.00 7.73
CA GLU A 87 -17.39 -17.05 7.02
C GLU A 87 -17.10 -15.59 7.38
N GLU A 88 -16.95 -15.31 8.69
CA GLU A 88 -16.59 -13.97 9.16
C GLU A 88 -15.26 -13.50 8.56
N LEU A 89 -14.23 -14.36 8.60
CA LEU A 89 -12.92 -14.07 8.03
C LEU A 89 -12.99 -13.88 6.51
N LEU A 90 -13.80 -14.67 5.80
CA LEU A 90 -13.98 -14.52 4.36
C LEU A 90 -14.62 -13.16 4.02
N ARG A 91 -15.68 -12.77 4.75
CA ARG A 91 -16.32 -11.44 4.59
C ARG A 91 -15.37 -10.30 4.94
N GLU A 92 -14.59 -10.44 6.01
CA GLU A 92 -13.57 -9.46 6.43
C GLU A 92 -12.51 -9.29 5.34
N CYS A 93 -11.95 -10.40 4.83
CA CYS A 93 -10.97 -10.39 3.75
C CYS A 93 -11.52 -9.75 2.46
N ALA A 94 -12.75 -10.12 2.07
CA ALA A 94 -13.39 -9.57 0.88
C ALA A 94 -13.70 -8.06 1.02
N ARG A 95 -14.10 -7.61 2.20
CA ARG A 95 -14.28 -6.18 2.50
C ARG A 95 -12.96 -5.44 2.38
N ARG A 96 -11.88 -5.98 2.93
CA ARG A 96 -10.54 -5.39 2.87
C ARG A 96 -10.01 -5.28 1.43
N GLU A 97 -10.19 -6.33 0.61
CA GLU A 97 -9.83 -6.29 -0.81
C GLU A 97 -10.61 -5.20 -1.58
N ARG A 98 -11.91 -5.04 -1.29
CA ARG A 98 -12.74 -3.99 -1.91
C ARG A 98 -12.32 -2.59 -1.45
N SER A 99 -12.04 -2.42 -0.14
CA SER A 99 -11.58 -1.14 0.41
C SER A 99 -10.27 -0.69 -0.25
N GLY A 100 -9.31 -1.61 -0.46
CA GLY A 100 -8.04 -1.31 -1.13
C GLY A 100 -8.19 -0.80 -2.57
N ARG A 101 -9.36 -0.97 -3.19
CA ARG A 101 -9.69 -0.48 -4.55
C ARG A 101 -10.81 0.57 -4.56
N SER A 102 -11.14 1.12 -3.41
CA SER A 102 -12.19 2.13 -3.29
C SER A 102 -11.74 3.49 -3.84
N LEU A 103 -12.71 4.33 -4.22
CA LEU A 103 -12.43 5.71 -4.61
C LEU A 103 -11.65 6.45 -3.51
N THR A 104 -11.97 6.20 -2.24
CA THR A 104 -11.25 6.79 -1.10
C THR A 104 -9.77 6.46 -1.14
N THR A 105 -9.39 5.21 -1.45
CA THR A 105 -7.99 4.80 -1.57
C THR A 105 -7.31 5.52 -2.74
N HIS A 106 -7.97 5.66 -3.88
CA HIS A 106 -7.45 6.42 -5.01
C HIS A 106 -7.24 7.90 -4.65
N LEU A 107 -8.23 8.55 -4.02
CA LEU A 107 -8.13 9.95 -3.63
C LEU A 107 -7.03 10.19 -2.58
N LEU A 108 -6.87 9.29 -1.61
CA LEU A 108 -5.80 9.39 -0.63
C LEU A 108 -4.41 9.27 -1.28
N ASN A 109 -4.23 8.31 -2.19
CA ASN A 109 -2.98 8.16 -2.92
C ASN A 109 -2.69 9.38 -3.78
N ALA A 110 -3.68 9.88 -4.53
CA ALA A 110 -3.55 11.09 -5.34
C ALA A 110 -3.20 12.31 -4.46
N GLY A 111 -3.78 12.44 -3.27
CA GLY A 111 -3.46 13.49 -2.32
C GLY A 111 -2.02 13.42 -1.82
N VAL A 112 -1.51 12.23 -1.47
CA VAL A 112 -0.11 12.02 -1.07
C VAL A 112 0.83 12.36 -2.21
N ASN A 113 0.55 11.91 -3.42
CA ASN A 113 1.39 12.15 -4.59
C ASN A 113 1.36 13.63 -5.01
N ALA A 114 0.21 14.31 -4.90
CA ALA A 114 0.11 15.74 -5.11
C ALA A 114 0.93 16.52 -4.07
N ALA A 115 0.88 16.12 -2.80
CA ALA A 115 1.72 16.72 -1.76
C ALA A 115 3.22 16.54 -2.05
N ALA A 116 3.64 15.36 -2.54
CA ALA A 116 5.01 15.12 -2.97
C ALA A 116 5.42 16.07 -4.11
N GLY A 117 4.56 16.25 -5.12
CA GLY A 117 4.80 17.21 -6.20
C GLY A 117 4.90 18.66 -5.70
N VAL A 118 4.02 19.05 -4.76
CA VAL A 118 4.08 20.38 -4.13
C VAL A 118 5.39 20.58 -3.36
N VAL A 119 5.85 19.58 -2.63
CA VAL A 119 7.15 19.64 -1.92
C VAL A 119 8.30 19.84 -2.91
N THR A 120 8.30 19.12 -4.03
CA THR A 120 9.31 19.30 -5.10
C THR A 120 9.37 20.74 -5.59
N VAL A 121 8.23 21.37 -5.83
CA VAL A 121 8.17 22.76 -6.34
C VAL A 121 8.45 23.77 -5.23
N ALA A 122 7.74 23.67 -4.08
CA ALA A 122 7.72 24.74 -3.10
C ALA A 122 8.87 24.67 -2.08
N ALA A 123 9.36 23.46 -1.73
CA ALA A 123 10.44 23.30 -0.75
C ALA A 123 11.83 23.28 -1.41
N PHE A 124 11.92 22.84 -2.67
CA PHE A 124 13.18 22.74 -3.39
C PHE A 124 13.32 23.76 -4.53
N ASP A 125 12.35 24.68 -4.65
CA ASP A 125 12.33 25.74 -5.66
C ASP A 125 12.50 25.22 -7.10
N ARG A 126 11.88 24.06 -7.38
CA ARG A 126 11.95 23.38 -8.66
C ARG A 126 10.85 23.87 -9.62
N PRO A 127 11.04 23.78 -10.94
CA PRO A 127 10.00 24.06 -11.92
C PRO A 127 8.72 23.27 -11.66
N PHE A 128 7.57 23.88 -11.96
CA PHE A 128 6.25 23.20 -11.81
C PHE A 128 6.18 21.87 -12.58
N ALA A 129 6.87 21.78 -13.73
CA ALA A 129 6.95 20.56 -14.52
C ALA A 129 7.53 19.37 -13.72
N ASP A 130 8.53 19.62 -12.86
CA ASP A 130 9.16 18.58 -12.04
C ASP A 130 8.19 18.06 -10.96
N GLY A 131 7.39 18.96 -10.37
CA GLY A 131 6.31 18.56 -9.47
C GLY A 131 5.26 17.69 -10.15
N LEU A 132 4.90 17.98 -11.40
CA LEU A 132 4.00 17.12 -12.19
C LEU A 132 4.62 15.76 -12.49
N VAL A 133 5.90 15.68 -12.79
CA VAL A 133 6.61 14.41 -13.00
C VAL A 133 6.63 13.60 -11.71
N THR A 134 6.94 14.22 -10.57
CA THR A 134 6.90 13.56 -9.25
C THR A 134 5.52 13.00 -8.95
N PHE A 135 4.46 13.80 -9.16
CA PHE A 135 3.07 13.35 -9.03
C PHE A 135 2.77 12.17 -9.94
N ALA A 136 3.10 12.26 -11.23
CA ALA A 136 2.79 11.21 -12.22
C ALA A 136 3.49 9.89 -11.92
N ILE A 137 4.74 9.91 -11.48
CA ILE A 137 5.49 8.72 -11.05
C ILE A 137 4.83 8.10 -9.81
N GLY A 138 4.49 8.91 -8.81
CA GLY A 138 3.79 8.46 -7.60
C GLY A 138 2.44 7.82 -7.92
N GLU A 139 1.65 8.44 -8.81
CA GLU A 139 0.37 7.87 -9.27
C GLU A 139 0.57 6.53 -10.00
N ALA A 140 1.55 6.41 -10.88
CA ALA A 140 1.84 5.16 -11.57
C ALA A 140 2.14 4.03 -10.58
N VAL A 141 2.97 4.27 -9.57
CA VAL A 141 3.28 3.29 -8.50
C VAL A 141 2.03 2.96 -7.69
N SER A 142 1.21 3.95 -7.34
CA SER A 142 -0.03 3.76 -6.59
C SER A 142 -1.04 2.92 -7.37
N LEU A 143 -1.21 3.17 -8.66
CA LEU A 143 -2.09 2.39 -9.54
C LEU A 143 -1.58 0.95 -9.68
N LEU A 144 -0.28 0.75 -9.89
CA LEU A 144 0.31 -0.60 -9.90
C LEU A 144 0.04 -1.35 -8.60
N ASN A 145 0.20 -0.68 -7.44
CA ASN A 145 -0.12 -1.27 -6.14
C ASN A 145 -1.60 -1.70 -6.07
N ILE A 146 -2.52 -0.82 -6.42
CA ILE A 146 -3.96 -1.07 -6.35
C ILE A 146 -4.37 -2.22 -7.28
N PHE A 147 -3.91 -2.21 -8.54
CA PHE A 147 -4.34 -3.20 -9.53
C PHE A 147 -3.68 -4.57 -9.35
N THR A 148 -2.51 -4.64 -8.71
CA THR A 148 -1.82 -5.91 -8.41
C THR A 148 -2.26 -6.54 -7.08
N GLN A 149 -3.13 -5.88 -6.30
CA GLN A 149 -3.69 -6.48 -5.10
C GLN A 149 -4.59 -7.67 -5.43
N PRO A 150 -4.50 -8.77 -4.66
CA PRO A 150 -5.33 -9.94 -4.88
C PRO A 150 -6.82 -9.64 -4.67
N MET A 151 -7.67 -10.31 -5.45
CA MET A 151 -9.14 -10.21 -5.38
C MET A 151 -9.78 -11.58 -5.09
N ARG A 152 -9.01 -12.49 -4.48
CA ARG A 152 -9.45 -13.88 -4.30
C ARG A 152 -10.62 -13.98 -3.31
N ALA A 153 -10.50 -13.33 -2.16
CA ALA A 153 -11.54 -13.40 -1.13
C ALA A 153 -12.87 -12.80 -1.62
N THR A 154 -12.81 -11.72 -2.40
CA THR A 154 -14.02 -11.13 -3.01
C THR A 154 -14.70 -12.09 -3.99
N ARG A 155 -13.92 -12.83 -4.80
CA ARG A 155 -14.47 -13.84 -5.73
C ARG A 155 -15.01 -15.06 -5.00
N ASP A 156 -14.28 -15.53 -3.99
CA ASP A 156 -14.66 -16.70 -3.21
C ASP A 156 -15.92 -16.40 -2.38
N LEU A 157 -16.06 -15.20 -1.81
CA LEU A 157 -17.28 -14.79 -1.13
C LEU A 157 -18.48 -14.77 -2.08
N LYS A 158 -18.36 -14.22 -3.27
CA LYS A 158 -19.45 -14.24 -4.28
C LYS A 158 -19.87 -15.67 -4.64
N ARG A 159 -18.92 -16.59 -4.78
CA ARG A 159 -19.21 -18.01 -5.08
C ARG A 159 -19.90 -18.69 -3.90
N TYR A 160 -19.45 -18.40 -2.68
CA TYR A 160 -20.04 -18.93 -1.46
C TYR A 160 -21.50 -18.47 -1.32
N GLU A 161 -21.77 -17.19 -1.45
CA GLU A 161 -23.12 -16.62 -1.37
C GLU A 161 -24.06 -17.14 -2.48
N ALA A 162 -23.53 -17.37 -3.68
CA ALA A 162 -24.29 -17.96 -4.79
C ALA A 162 -24.64 -19.45 -4.54
N GLY A 163 -23.76 -20.21 -3.88
CA GLY A 163 -23.99 -21.61 -3.55
C GLY A 163 -24.83 -21.85 -2.29
N TYR A 164 -24.88 -20.87 -1.37
CA TYR A 164 -25.58 -20.98 -0.08
C TYR A 164 -26.42 -19.72 0.20
N PRO A 165 -27.47 -19.44 -0.59
CA PRO A 165 -28.25 -18.20 -0.45
C PRO A 165 -29.00 -18.06 0.88
N ALA A 166 -29.26 -19.16 1.58
CA ALA A 166 -29.98 -19.16 2.87
C ALA A 166 -29.10 -18.80 4.10
N ALA A 167 -27.79 -18.68 3.93
CA ALA A 167 -26.87 -18.30 5.02
C ALA A 167 -26.70 -16.78 5.15
N ALA A 168 -27.39 -16.00 4.35
CA ALA A 168 -27.28 -14.53 4.27
C ALA A 168 -28.40 -13.77 5.01
N ALA A 169 -29.30 -14.47 5.75
CA ALA A 169 -30.40 -13.88 6.50
C ALA A 169 -30.08 -13.74 7.99
#